data_d8925856433479b34b4ed57ece0969f0
#
_entry.id   d8925856433479b34b4ed57ece0969f0
#
_cell.length_a   1.000
_cell.length_b   1.000
_cell.length_c   1.000
_cell.angle_alpha   90.00
_cell.angle_beta   90.00
_cell.angle_gamma   90.00
#
_symmetry.space_group_name_H-M   'P 1'
#
loop_
_entity.id
_entity.type
_entity.pdbx_description
1 polymer ?
#
loop_
_entity_poly.entity_id
_entity_poly.type
_entity_poly.pdbx_seq_one_letter_code
_entity_poly.pdbx_strand_id
1 'polypeptide(L)'
;MGRYVEKCLYDNEWIVEKAKRDKWGLIGRWTLVAVFLAAAVTALYFAIETQNTYLWIATAVAGVLFLFPVIFAVKETIVFNCIELIVTNKRIVRKSGVFHTQAFDVPLSKISNVYVQTTFWGRVFNTNRIRINTAIGMIVDKLHDADDFKNTILGQIDQFEEERLARQAAWTARAMNPDSNL
;
A
#
# COMPACT_ATOMS: atom_id res chain seq x y z
N MET A 1 -13.91 3.59 0.46
CA MET A 1 -13.28 3.11 -0.78
C MET A 1 -12.73 1.72 -0.49
N GLY A 2 -13.19 0.70 -1.12
CA GLY A 2 -12.87 -0.72 -0.85
C GLY A 2 -13.78 -1.66 -1.64
N ARG A 3 -14.66 -1.06 -2.45
CA ARG A 3 -15.70 -1.80 -3.17
C ARG A 3 -15.23 -2.57 -4.42
N TYR A 4 -13.98 -2.39 -4.88
CA TYR A 4 -13.56 -3.04 -6.11
C TYR A 4 -13.27 -4.52 -5.88
N VAL A 5 -12.52 -4.84 -4.84
CA VAL A 5 -12.16 -6.24 -4.54
C VAL A 5 -13.39 -7.03 -4.11
N GLU A 6 -14.28 -6.41 -3.34
CA GLU A 6 -15.55 -7.03 -2.92
C GLU A 6 -16.45 -7.44 -4.10
N LYS A 7 -16.34 -6.74 -5.24
CA LYS A 7 -17.08 -7.07 -6.47
C LYS A 7 -16.40 -8.12 -7.35
N CYS A 8 -15.11 -8.37 -7.13
CA CYS A 8 -14.28 -9.28 -7.92
C CYS A 8 -13.92 -10.58 -7.18
N LEU A 9 -14.56 -10.86 -6.03
CA LEU A 9 -14.38 -12.08 -5.28
C LEU A 9 -15.03 -13.26 -6.05
N TYR A 10 -14.30 -14.39 -6.08
CA TYR A 10 -14.85 -15.64 -6.60
C TYR A 10 -15.78 -16.31 -5.56
N ASP A 11 -16.59 -17.29 -6.02
CA ASP A 11 -17.35 -18.14 -5.14
C ASP A 11 -16.43 -18.83 -4.11
N ASN A 12 -16.80 -18.74 -2.83
CA ASN A 12 -15.98 -19.21 -1.69
C ASN A 12 -14.62 -18.49 -1.54
N GLU A 13 -14.53 -17.20 -1.89
CA GLU A 13 -13.40 -16.35 -1.60
C GLU A 13 -13.81 -15.27 -0.59
N TRP A 14 -13.05 -15.12 0.49
CA TRP A 14 -13.28 -14.08 1.50
C TRP A 14 -12.00 -13.29 1.77
N ILE A 15 -12.18 -12.06 2.19
CA ILE A 15 -11.08 -11.19 2.55
C ILE A 15 -10.62 -11.58 3.96
N VAL A 16 -9.35 -11.94 4.09
CA VAL A 16 -8.71 -12.23 5.37
C VAL A 16 -8.23 -10.95 6.02
N GLU A 17 -7.46 -10.14 5.27
CA GLU A 17 -6.92 -8.90 5.80
C GLU A 17 -6.74 -7.86 4.71
N LYS A 18 -6.95 -6.57 5.09
CA LYS A 18 -6.63 -5.41 4.25
C LYS A 18 -5.41 -4.71 4.82
N ALA A 19 -4.39 -4.50 3.98
CA ALA A 19 -3.17 -3.83 4.39
C ALA A 19 -3.43 -2.40 4.85
N LYS A 20 -2.97 -2.06 6.04
CA LYS A 20 -2.99 -0.70 6.58
C LYS A 20 -1.79 0.07 6.07
N ARG A 21 -2.02 1.02 5.18
CA ARG A 21 -0.93 1.83 4.62
C ARG A 21 -0.46 2.90 5.60
N ASP A 22 0.82 3.18 5.52
CA ASP A 22 1.47 4.20 6.36
C ASP A 22 1.06 5.62 5.94
N LYS A 23 0.49 6.37 6.89
CA LYS A 23 0.09 7.78 6.71
C LYS A 23 1.19 8.78 7.07
N TRP A 24 2.27 8.35 7.72
CA TRP A 24 3.33 9.24 8.19
C TRP A 24 4.04 9.96 7.04
N GLY A 25 4.20 9.29 5.90
CA GLY A 25 4.75 9.91 4.71
C GLY A 25 3.90 11.07 4.18
N LEU A 26 2.58 10.99 4.32
CA LEU A 26 1.67 12.10 3.97
C LEU A 26 1.77 13.24 4.98
N ILE A 27 1.77 12.92 6.27
CA ILE A 27 1.89 13.91 7.34
C ILE A 27 3.17 14.74 7.14
N GLY A 28 4.32 14.10 6.90
CA GLY A 28 5.58 14.80 6.67
C GLY A 28 5.54 15.75 5.46
N ARG A 29 4.82 15.44 4.39
CA ARG A 29 4.65 16.33 3.23
C ARG A 29 3.73 17.49 3.52
N TRP A 30 2.63 17.25 4.20
CA TRP A 30 1.72 18.33 4.60
C TRP A 30 2.34 19.26 5.62
N THR A 31 3.23 18.78 6.51
CA THR A 31 4.00 19.66 7.40
C THR A 31 4.97 20.55 6.63
N LEU A 32 5.63 20.03 5.59
CA LEU A 32 6.44 20.86 4.70
C LEU A 32 5.61 21.95 4.01
N VAL A 33 4.43 21.62 3.48
CA VAL A 33 3.52 22.62 2.89
C VAL A 33 3.15 23.69 3.91
N ALA A 34 2.84 23.31 5.16
CA ALA A 34 2.52 24.25 6.23
C ALA A 34 3.70 25.18 6.57
N VAL A 35 4.93 24.66 6.63
CA VAL A 35 6.15 25.46 6.86
C VAL A 35 6.38 26.46 5.73
N PHE A 36 6.25 26.04 4.48
CA PHE A 36 6.38 26.95 3.33
C PHE A 36 5.28 28.01 3.31
N LEU A 37 4.05 27.64 3.70
CA LEU A 37 2.95 28.60 3.83
C LEU A 37 3.25 29.66 4.91
N ALA A 38 3.71 29.22 6.09
CA ALA A 38 4.09 30.14 7.16
C ALA A 38 5.21 31.10 6.70
N ALA A 39 6.22 30.59 6.01
CA ALA A 39 7.31 31.42 5.47
C ALA A 39 6.81 32.44 4.43
N ALA A 40 5.89 32.03 3.54
CA ALA A 40 5.31 32.95 2.55
C ALA A 40 4.45 34.06 3.21
N VAL A 41 3.66 33.70 4.22
CA VAL A 41 2.85 34.66 4.96
C VAL A 41 3.71 35.67 5.72
N THR A 42 4.79 35.23 6.38
CA THR A 42 5.73 36.11 7.07
C THR A 42 6.46 37.04 6.09
N ALA A 43 6.90 36.54 4.94
CA ALA A 43 7.52 37.35 3.90
C ALA A 43 6.54 38.42 3.35
N LEU A 44 5.28 38.06 3.14
CA LEU A 44 4.24 39.00 2.72
C LEU A 44 4.00 40.10 3.75
N TYR A 45 3.93 39.75 5.04
CA TYR A 45 3.78 40.71 6.12
C TYR A 45 4.90 41.75 6.11
N PHE A 46 6.16 41.34 6.04
CA PHE A 46 7.30 42.24 5.96
C PHE A 46 7.33 43.08 4.67
N ALA A 47 6.87 42.54 3.55
CA ALA A 47 6.80 43.30 2.28
C ALA A 47 5.78 44.45 2.36
N ILE A 48 4.65 44.22 3.04
CA ILE A 48 3.61 45.25 3.24
C ILE A 48 4.14 46.37 4.17
N GLU A 49 4.82 46.01 5.26
CA GLU A 49 5.27 46.96 6.27
C GLU A 49 6.41 47.84 5.79
N THR A 50 7.37 47.28 5.07
CA THR A 50 8.56 47.96 4.57
C THR A 50 8.39 48.67 3.23
N GLN A 51 7.33 48.36 2.47
CA GLN A 51 7.03 48.86 1.12
C GLN A 51 8.22 48.79 0.13
N ASN A 52 9.14 47.85 0.36
CA ASN A 52 10.34 47.69 -0.44
C ASN A 52 10.05 46.85 -1.69
N THR A 53 10.34 47.40 -2.87
CA THR A 53 10.10 46.73 -4.16
C THR A 53 10.78 45.37 -4.25
N TYR A 54 11.98 45.23 -3.68
CA TYR A 54 12.70 43.94 -3.71
C TYR A 54 11.98 42.85 -2.89
N LEU A 55 11.33 43.22 -1.79
CA LEU A 55 10.54 42.30 -0.98
C LEU A 55 9.27 41.84 -1.71
N TRP A 56 8.64 42.73 -2.48
CA TRP A 56 7.51 42.34 -3.33
C TRP A 56 7.88 41.31 -4.40
N ILE A 57 9.03 41.50 -5.06
CA ILE A 57 9.56 40.52 -6.03
C ILE A 57 9.87 39.19 -5.32
N ALA A 58 10.50 39.24 -4.15
CA ALA A 58 10.83 38.04 -3.37
C ALA A 58 9.56 37.26 -2.94
N THR A 59 8.51 37.94 -2.50
CA THR A 59 7.23 37.31 -2.13
C THR A 59 6.52 36.70 -3.33
N ALA A 60 6.55 37.35 -4.49
CA ALA A 60 6.01 36.80 -5.73
C ALA A 60 6.72 35.50 -6.13
N VAL A 61 8.05 35.49 -6.09
CA VAL A 61 8.86 34.29 -6.36
C VAL A 61 8.56 33.18 -5.33
N ALA A 62 8.50 33.53 -4.04
CA ALA A 62 8.16 32.57 -2.99
C ALA A 62 6.77 31.95 -3.20
N GLY A 63 5.78 32.76 -3.62
CA GLY A 63 4.44 32.29 -3.96
C GLY A 63 4.41 31.29 -5.10
N VAL A 64 5.20 31.52 -6.15
CA VAL A 64 5.33 30.56 -7.26
C VAL A 64 6.00 29.27 -6.80
N LEU A 65 7.09 29.38 -6.01
CA LEU A 65 7.79 28.22 -5.47
C LEU A 65 6.92 27.40 -4.51
N PHE A 66 5.98 28.02 -3.81
CA PHE A 66 5.04 27.34 -2.93
C PHE A 66 4.09 26.39 -3.66
N LEU A 67 3.79 26.63 -4.94
CA LEU A 67 2.93 25.74 -5.72
C LEU A 67 3.52 24.34 -5.89
N PHE A 68 4.85 24.21 -5.96
CA PHE A 68 5.51 22.91 -6.11
C PHE A 68 5.21 21.94 -4.96
N PRO A 69 5.49 22.27 -3.67
CA PRO A 69 5.18 21.35 -2.58
C PRO A 69 3.69 21.03 -2.47
N VAL A 70 2.81 21.98 -2.80
CA VAL A 70 1.35 21.75 -2.80
C VAL A 70 0.97 20.70 -3.87
N ILE A 71 1.41 20.89 -5.10
CA ILE A 71 1.14 19.95 -6.20
C ILE A 71 1.65 18.54 -5.86
N PHE A 72 2.87 18.44 -5.31
CA PHE A 72 3.43 17.16 -4.89
C PHE A 72 2.64 16.52 -3.74
N ALA A 73 2.23 17.28 -2.71
CA ALA A 73 1.45 16.77 -1.59
C ALA A 73 0.07 16.26 -2.05
N VAL A 74 -0.61 17.01 -2.93
CA VAL A 74 -1.91 16.62 -3.50
C VAL A 74 -1.77 15.34 -4.34
N LYS A 75 -0.79 15.30 -5.26
CA LYS A 75 -0.51 14.11 -6.08
C LYS A 75 -0.30 12.86 -5.22
N GLU A 76 0.54 12.95 -4.21
CA GLU A 76 0.82 11.82 -3.32
C GLU A 76 -0.40 11.40 -2.50
N THR A 77 -1.21 12.35 -2.06
CA THR A 77 -2.46 12.05 -1.36
C THR A 77 -3.43 11.27 -2.25
N ILE A 78 -3.54 11.66 -3.53
CA ILE A 78 -4.38 10.96 -4.50
C ILE A 78 -3.84 9.54 -4.75
N VAL A 79 -2.54 9.41 -5.04
CA VAL A 79 -1.89 8.10 -5.26
C VAL A 79 -2.04 7.20 -4.04
N PHE A 80 -1.87 7.76 -2.83
CA PHE A 80 -2.04 7.03 -1.58
C PHE A 80 -3.43 6.39 -1.46
N ASN A 81 -4.48 7.13 -1.79
CA ASN A 81 -5.86 6.64 -1.70
C ASN A 81 -6.24 5.64 -2.80
N CYS A 82 -5.45 5.56 -3.87
CA CYS A 82 -5.74 4.70 -5.03
C CYS A 82 -5.05 3.34 -5.01
N ILE A 83 -4.18 3.07 -4.02
CA ILE A 83 -3.50 1.78 -3.89
C ILE A 83 -4.16 1.00 -2.77
N GLU A 84 -4.60 -0.22 -3.07
CA GLU A 84 -5.15 -1.18 -2.12
C GLU A 84 -4.36 -2.49 -2.23
N LEU A 85 -3.98 -3.07 -1.10
CA LEU A 85 -3.38 -4.40 -1.00
C LEU A 85 -4.24 -5.24 -0.03
N ILE A 86 -4.72 -6.36 -0.52
CA ILE A 86 -5.67 -7.22 0.20
C ILE A 86 -5.22 -8.66 0.09
N VAL A 87 -5.29 -9.39 1.18
CA VAL A 87 -5.08 -10.83 1.26
C VAL A 87 -6.43 -11.53 1.36
N THR A 88 -6.65 -12.50 0.50
CA THR A 88 -7.79 -13.42 0.54
C THR A 88 -7.31 -14.83 0.87
N ASN A 89 -8.23 -15.74 1.09
CA ASN A 89 -7.92 -17.16 1.31
C ASN A 89 -7.35 -17.87 0.06
N LYS A 90 -7.32 -17.24 -1.13
CA LYS A 90 -6.85 -17.85 -2.39
C LYS A 90 -5.74 -17.09 -3.08
N ARG A 91 -5.70 -15.75 -2.92
CA ARG A 91 -4.78 -14.87 -3.65
C ARG A 91 -4.48 -13.59 -2.89
N ILE A 92 -3.41 -12.90 -3.31
CA ILE A 92 -3.16 -11.51 -2.93
C ILE A 92 -3.60 -10.63 -4.09
N VAL A 93 -4.41 -9.63 -3.78
CA VAL A 93 -4.90 -8.64 -4.75
C VAL A 93 -4.26 -7.30 -4.44
N ARG A 94 -3.50 -6.75 -5.40
CA ARG A 94 -2.96 -5.40 -5.34
C ARG A 94 -3.58 -4.57 -6.43
N LYS A 95 -4.32 -3.55 -6.03
CA LYS A 95 -4.85 -2.53 -6.93
C LYS A 95 -4.01 -1.28 -6.84
N SER A 96 -3.64 -0.71 -7.99
CA SER A 96 -2.91 0.55 -8.06
C SER A 96 -3.37 1.37 -9.26
N GLY A 97 -3.23 2.69 -9.17
CA GLY A 97 -3.49 3.63 -10.26
C GLY A 97 -4.63 4.61 -9.97
N VAL A 98 -4.45 5.83 -10.45
CA VAL A 98 -5.41 6.94 -10.34
C VAL A 98 -6.29 7.01 -11.59
N PHE A 99 -5.68 7.14 -12.76
CA PHE A 99 -6.36 7.22 -14.05
C PHE A 99 -6.40 5.88 -14.78
N HIS A 100 -5.33 5.11 -14.65
CA HIS A 100 -5.23 3.77 -15.22
C HIS A 100 -5.12 2.77 -14.08
N THR A 101 -6.22 2.08 -13.81
CA THR A 101 -6.27 1.10 -12.72
C THR A 101 -5.65 -0.21 -13.18
N GLN A 102 -4.59 -0.63 -12.51
CA GLN A 102 -4.00 -1.95 -12.66
C GLN A 102 -4.34 -2.78 -11.42
N ALA A 103 -4.99 -3.90 -11.62
CA ALA A 103 -5.20 -4.91 -10.61
C ALA A 103 -4.21 -6.05 -10.87
N PHE A 104 -3.45 -6.41 -9.86
CA PHE A 104 -2.46 -7.46 -9.91
C PHE A 104 -2.85 -8.54 -8.91
N ASP A 105 -3.30 -9.67 -9.44
CA ASP A 105 -3.80 -10.80 -8.67
C ASP A 105 -2.73 -11.91 -8.66
N VAL A 106 -2.29 -12.30 -7.48
CA VAL A 106 -1.28 -13.35 -7.30
C VAL A 106 -1.85 -14.47 -6.45
N PRO A 107 -2.04 -15.68 -7.01
CA PRO A 107 -2.41 -16.85 -6.21
C PRO A 107 -1.39 -17.11 -5.11
N LEU A 108 -1.83 -17.56 -3.93
CA LEU A 108 -0.96 -17.92 -2.80
C LEU A 108 0.12 -18.94 -3.20
N SER A 109 -0.21 -19.89 -4.10
CA SER A 109 0.72 -20.87 -4.63
C SER A 109 1.87 -20.31 -5.49
N LYS A 110 1.80 -19.04 -5.90
CA LYS A 110 2.82 -18.37 -6.71
C LYS A 110 3.69 -17.41 -5.88
N ILE A 111 3.51 -17.36 -4.58
CA ILE A 111 4.32 -16.56 -3.67
C ILE A 111 5.56 -17.37 -3.30
N SER A 112 6.73 -16.84 -3.59
CA SER A 112 8.00 -17.51 -3.31
C SER A 112 8.58 -17.10 -1.95
N ASN A 113 8.46 -15.83 -1.57
CA ASN A 113 8.99 -15.33 -0.31
C ASN A 113 8.35 -14.01 0.10
N VAL A 114 8.17 -13.81 1.41
CA VAL A 114 7.65 -12.57 2.02
C VAL A 114 8.63 -12.09 3.06
N TYR A 115 9.16 -10.89 2.91
CA TYR A 115 10.05 -10.30 3.91
C TYR A 115 9.74 -8.84 4.17
N VAL A 116 10.01 -8.41 5.40
CA VAL A 116 9.81 -7.05 5.86
C VAL A 116 11.18 -6.38 5.99
N GLN A 117 11.31 -5.21 5.40
CA GLN A 117 12.47 -4.34 5.58
C GLN A 117 12.13 -3.22 6.54
N THR A 118 12.76 -3.26 7.69
CA THR A 118 12.61 -2.24 8.72
C THR A 118 13.73 -1.21 8.61
N THR A 119 13.36 0.06 8.51
CA THR A 119 14.30 1.19 8.59
C THR A 119 14.31 1.72 10.02
N PHE A 120 15.37 2.43 10.44
CA PHE A 120 15.43 3.03 11.77
C PHE A 120 14.18 3.86 12.10
N TRP A 121 13.80 4.77 11.22
CA TRP A 121 12.57 5.56 11.34
C TRP A 121 11.30 4.70 11.22
N GLY A 122 11.35 3.63 10.45
CA GLY A 122 10.26 2.67 10.35
C GLY A 122 9.98 1.98 11.67
N ARG A 123 11.01 1.69 12.47
CA ARG A 123 10.85 1.11 13.81
C ARG A 123 10.21 2.09 14.79
N VAL A 124 10.58 3.37 14.74
CA VAL A 124 10.01 4.42 15.62
C VAL A 124 8.52 4.67 15.32
N PHE A 125 8.14 4.68 14.03
CA PHE A 125 6.78 4.96 13.58
C PHE A 125 5.95 3.72 13.25
N ASN A 126 6.47 2.52 13.55
CA ASN A 126 5.86 1.22 13.20
C ASN A 126 5.47 1.12 11.72
N THR A 127 6.36 1.63 10.86
CA THR A 127 6.15 1.71 9.41
C THR A 127 7.26 0.99 8.68
N ASN A 128 6.95 -0.17 8.14
CA ASN A 128 7.92 -1.03 7.50
C ASN A 128 7.56 -1.25 6.03
N ARG A 129 8.57 -1.59 5.25
CA ARG A 129 8.38 -1.93 3.83
C ARG A 129 8.25 -3.44 3.70
N ILE A 130 7.07 -3.91 3.28
CA ILE A 130 6.88 -5.30 2.91
C ILE A 130 7.30 -5.53 1.45
N ARG A 131 7.96 -6.65 1.21
CA ARG A 131 8.28 -7.16 -0.12
C ARG A 131 7.78 -8.57 -0.27
N ILE A 132 6.95 -8.79 -1.26
CA ILE A 132 6.38 -10.10 -1.60
C ILE A 132 6.93 -10.48 -2.96
N ASN A 133 7.80 -11.48 -2.97
CA ASN A 133 8.33 -12.05 -4.21
C ASN A 133 7.35 -13.08 -4.75
N THR A 134 6.99 -12.92 -5.99
CA THR A 134 6.08 -13.82 -6.69
C THR A 134 6.72 -14.33 -7.98
N ALA A 135 6.20 -15.41 -8.52
CA ALA A 135 6.68 -15.96 -9.81
C ALA A 135 6.54 -14.96 -10.99
N ILE A 136 5.70 -13.94 -10.85
CA ILE A 136 5.38 -12.97 -11.93
C ILE A 136 6.05 -11.61 -11.70
N GLY A 137 6.59 -11.39 -10.49
CA GLY A 137 7.21 -10.10 -10.14
C GLY A 137 7.28 -9.87 -8.63
N MET A 138 7.58 -8.66 -8.23
CA MET A 138 7.71 -8.28 -6.83
C MET A 138 6.69 -7.20 -6.47
N ILE A 139 5.94 -7.42 -5.40
CA ILE A 139 5.07 -6.41 -4.80
C ILE A 139 5.84 -5.74 -3.68
N VAL A 140 5.91 -4.41 -3.70
CA VAL A 140 6.56 -3.61 -2.66
C VAL A 140 5.60 -2.52 -2.21
N ASP A 141 5.28 -2.51 -0.92
CA ASP A 141 4.44 -1.48 -0.32
C ASP A 141 4.94 -1.09 1.09
N LYS A 142 4.61 0.14 1.52
CA LYS A 142 4.84 0.60 2.89
C LYS A 142 3.58 0.42 3.71
N LEU A 143 3.69 -0.35 4.78
CA LEU A 143 2.58 -0.68 5.65
C LEU A 143 2.85 -0.26 7.08
N HIS A 144 1.80 0.09 7.77
CA HIS A 144 1.74 0.09 9.21
C HIS A 144 1.49 -1.37 9.64
N ASP A 145 2.18 -1.85 10.67
CA ASP A 145 2.10 -3.24 11.14
C ASP A 145 2.42 -4.29 10.04
N ALA A 146 3.52 -4.05 9.28
CA ALA A 146 3.92 -4.93 8.18
C ALA A 146 4.30 -6.35 8.64
N ASP A 147 4.74 -6.52 9.89
CA ASP A 147 5.10 -7.82 10.46
C ASP A 147 3.85 -8.67 10.71
N ASP A 148 2.78 -8.09 11.25
CA ASP A 148 1.50 -8.78 11.44
C ASP A 148 0.89 -9.19 10.09
N PHE A 149 0.91 -8.27 9.13
CA PHE A 149 0.45 -8.55 7.78
C PHE A 149 1.26 -9.66 7.09
N LYS A 150 2.58 -9.70 7.29
CA LYS A 150 3.43 -10.82 6.84
C LYS A 150 3.00 -12.14 7.47
N ASN A 151 2.78 -12.16 8.79
CA ASN A 151 2.37 -13.38 9.50
C ASN A 151 1.01 -13.88 9.00
N THR A 152 0.07 -12.97 8.72
CA THR A 152 -1.22 -13.31 8.10
C THR A 152 -1.03 -13.95 6.73
N ILE A 153 -0.14 -13.40 5.89
CA ILE A 153 0.15 -13.99 4.57
C ILE A 153 0.73 -15.40 4.72
N LEU A 154 1.72 -15.59 5.59
CA LEU A 154 2.36 -16.88 5.79
C LEU A 154 1.36 -17.91 6.32
N GLY A 155 0.55 -17.54 7.31
CA GLY A 155 -0.51 -18.42 7.83
C GLY A 155 -1.54 -18.82 6.75
N GLN A 156 -1.88 -17.92 5.82
CA GLN A 156 -2.76 -18.27 4.70
C GLN A 156 -2.10 -19.18 3.67
N ILE A 157 -0.80 -19.03 3.44
CA ILE A 157 -0.04 -19.94 2.57
C ILE A 157 -0.02 -21.35 3.17
N ASP A 158 0.28 -21.47 4.45
CA ASP A 158 0.32 -22.75 5.16
C ASP A 158 -1.04 -23.45 5.12
N GLN A 159 -2.13 -22.75 5.44
CA GLN A 159 -3.48 -23.28 5.34
C GLN A 159 -3.83 -23.75 3.92
N PHE A 160 -3.48 -22.94 2.92
CA PHE A 160 -3.73 -23.28 1.52
C PHE A 160 -2.95 -24.53 1.09
N GLU A 161 -1.71 -24.69 1.56
CA GLU A 161 -0.89 -25.88 1.27
C GLU A 161 -1.44 -27.13 1.96
N GLU A 162 -1.84 -27.02 3.22
CA GLU A 162 -2.47 -28.12 3.95
C GLU A 162 -3.76 -28.60 3.26
N GLU A 163 -4.65 -27.68 2.87
CA GLU A 163 -5.86 -28.01 2.13
C GLU A 163 -5.55 -28.68 0.78
N ARG A 164 -4.51 -28.23 0.10
CA ARG A 164 -4.08 -28.81 -1.18
C ARG A 164 -3.57 -30.23 -1.00
N LEU A 165 -2.74 -30.47 0.00
CA LEU A 165 -2.23 -31.79 0.34
C LEU A 165 -3.36 -32.75 0.76
N ALA A 166 -4.29 -32.29 1.58
CA ALA A 166 -5.45 -33.08 1.99
C ALA A 166 -6.33 -33.47 0.79
N ARG A 167 -6.55 -32.54 -0.15
CA ARG A 167 -7.29 -32.85 -1.39
C ARG A 167 -6.54 -33.86 -2.28
N GLN A 168 -5.21 -33.74 -2.40
CA GLN A 168 -4.40 -34.70 -3.15
C GLN A 168 -4.44 -36.08 -2.51
N ALA A 169 -4.30 -36.17 -1.18
CA ALA A 169 -4.39 -37.44 -0.45
C ALA A 169 -5.76 -38.09 -0.60
N ALA A 170 -6.85 -37.33 -0.51
CA ALA A 170 -8.19 -37.85 -0.74
C ALA A 170 -8.40 -38.33 -2.17
N TRP A 171 -7.80 -37.66 -3.17
CA TRP A 171 -7.89 -38.06 -4.55
C TRP A 171 -7.10 -39.35 -4.82
N THR A 172 -5.88 -39.46 -4.30
CA THR A 172 -5.08 -40.70 -4.41
C THR A 172 -5.71 -41.87 -3.70
N ALA A 173 -6.30 -41.69 -2.52
CA ALA A 173 -7.03 -42.74 -1.80
C ALA A 173 -8.23 -43.26 -2.61
N ARG A 174 -8.99 -42.35 -3.25
CA ARG A 174 -10.09 -42.77 -4.16
C ARG A 174 -9.62 -43.50 -5.40
N ALA A 175 -8.48 -43.05 -5.98
CA ALA A 175 -7.91 -43.72 -7.16
C ALA A 175 -7.37 -45.13 -6.85
N MET A 176 -6.91 -45.36 -5.59
CA MET A 176 -6.41 -46.66 -5.16
C MET A 176 -7.55 -47.61 -4.75
N ASN A 177 -8.72 -47.13 -4.44
CA ASN A 177 -9.86 -47.95 -4.02
C ASN A 177 -11.14 -47.55 -4.79
N PRO A 178 -11.22 -47.87 -6.10
CA PRO A 178 -12.34 -47.50 -6.96
C PRO A 178 -13.66 -48.17 -6.56
N ASP A 179 -13.64 -49.27 -5.80
CA ASP A 179 -14.81 -50.04 -5.41
C ASP A 179 -15.53 -49.54 -4.15
N SER A 180 -15.07 -48.44 -3.52
CA SER A 180 -15.70 -47.90 -2.31
C SER A 180 -16.96 -47.05 -2.57
N ASN A 181 -17.48 -47.02 -3.80
CA ASN A 181 -18.67 -46.26 -4.19
C ASN A 181 -19.85 -47.15 -4.63
N LEU A 182 -19.88 -48.44 -4.24
CA LEU A 182 -21.07 -49.31 -4.38
C LEU A 182 -21.84 -49.43 -3.08
#